data_be3ed3789e62856cc03cddf2dbee05b1
#
_entry.id   be3ed3789e62856cc03cddf2dbee05b1
#
_cell.length_a   1.000
_cell.length_b   1.000
_cell.length_c   1.000
_cell.angle_alpha   90.00
_cell.angle_beta   90.00
_cell.angle_gamma   90.00
#
_symmetry.space_group_name_H-M   'P 1'
#
loop_
_entity.id
_entity.type
_entity.pdbx_description
1 polymer ?
#
loop_
_entity_poly.entity_id
_entity_poly.type
_entity_poly.pdbx_seq_one_letter_code
_entity_poly.pdbx_strand_id
1 'polypeptide(L)'
;LLPLDAKFYEYSIQEVLGDGSTLVTYADTNYVSGGSIEVLDGAYPQFLPSVSVSDFTSSGGPLQYTSGAIPAKPGRNNNKALHTLGVYTKHFSGALRVQGTMSATPADADFFNITLDGESSPVTFSSSTTVTDYNFYGVFHYVRFSWDNDTGNTGVIDKFLYRR
;
A
#
# COMPACT_ATOMS: atom_id res chain seq x y z
N LEU A 1 -12.84 -10.53 27.05
CA LEU A 1 -12.72 -9.61 25.93
C LEU A 1 -12.23 -10.42 24.72
N LEU A 2 -13.07 -10.53 23.67
CA LEU A 2 -12.61 -11.08 22.41
C LEU A 2 -11.64 -10.07 21.80
N PRO A 3 -10.40 -10.47 21.47
CA PRO A 3 -9.48 -9.59 20.75
C PRO A 3 -10.05 -9.35 19.35
N LEU A 4 -10.38 -8.09 19.03
CA LEU A 4 -10.77 -7.69 17.70
C LEU A 4 -9.51 -7.34 16.90
N ASP A 5 -9.36 -7.93 15.73
CA ASP A 5 -8.31 -7.55 14.79
C ASP A 5 -8.60 -6.15 14.22
N ALA A 6 -7.53 -5.42 13.86
CA ALA A 6 -7.67 -4.13 13.18
C ALA A 6 -8.24 -4.32 11.77
N LYS A 7 -9.51 -4.04 11.59
CA LYS A 7 -10.25 -4.11 10.32
C LYS A 7 -11.60 -3.43 10.44
N PHE A 8 -12.31 -3.33 9.34
CA PHE A 8 -13.72 -2.95 9.35
C PHE A 8 -14.59 -4.12 9.79
N TYR A 9 -15.51 -3.82 10.69
CA TYR A 9 -16.58 -4.72 11.12
C TYR A 9 -17.93 -4.14 10.75
N GLU A 10 -18.82 -4.98 10.27
CA GLU A 10 -20.21 -4.62 10.13
C GLU A 10 -20.95 -4.88 11.43
N TYR A 11 -21.87 -4.01 11.79
CA TYR A 11 -22.71 -4.18 12.98
C TYR A 11 -24.17 -3.90 12.65
N SER A 12 -25.06 -4.55 13.38
CA SER A 12 -26.47 -4.23 13.40
C SER A 12 -26.94 -4.03 14.85
N ILE A 13 -27.91 -3.17 15.03
CA ILE A 13 -28.55 -2.96 16.34
C ILE A 13 -29.93 -3.59 16.26
N GLN A 14 -30.20 -4.52 17.19
CA GLN A 14 -31.47 -5.20 17.31
C GLN A 14 -32.03 -4.98 18.70
N GLU A 15 -33.33 -4.69 18.78
CA GLU A 15 -34.10 -4.67 20.03
C GLU A 15 -34.70 -6.06 20.22
N VAL A 16 -34.54 -6.63 21.40
CA VAL A 16 -35.23 -7.86 21.81
C VAL A 16 -36.45 -7.50 22.57
N LEU A 17 -37.63 -7.78 22.03
CA LEU A 17 -38.89 -7.51 22.65
C LEU A 17 -39.18 -8.50 23.80
N GLY A 18 -40.13 -8.15 24.66
CA GLY A 18 -40.46 -8.99 25.83
C GLY A 18 -41.07 -10.35 25.50
N ASP A 19 -41.51 -10.58 24.28
CA ASP A 19 -41.95 -11.88 23.75
C ASP A 19 -40.82 -12.73 23.14
N GLY A 20 -39.57 -12.19 23.15
CA GLY A 20 -38.41 -12.85 22.57
C GLY A 20 -38.23 -12.60 21.08
N SER A 21 -39.13 -11.85 20.43
CA SER A 21 -38.94 -11.43 19.03
C SER A 21 -37.89 -10.34 18.94
N THR A 22 -37.22 -10.26 17.77
CA THR A 22 -36.22 -9.23 17.52
C THR A 22 -36.71 -8.21 16.49
N LEU A 23 -36.52 -6.93 16.81
CA LEU A 23 -36.79 -5.82 15.92
C LEU A 23 -35.45 -5.13 15.56
N VAL A 24 -35.22 -4.92 14.28
CA VAL A 24 -34.06 -4.15 13.85
C VAL A 24 -34.37 -2.65 14.04
N THR A 25 -33.63 -2.02 14.96
CA THR A 25 -33.85 -0.61 15.32
C THR A 25 -33.01 0.36 14.49
N TYR A 26 -31.94 -0.13 13.83
CA TYR A 26 -31.11 0.67 12.96
C TYR A 26 -31.04 -0.01 11.58
N ALA A 27 -31.49 0.70 10.55
CA ALA A 27 -31.40 0.27 9.17
C ALA A 27 -30.77 1.40 8.34
N ASP A 28 -29.74 1.10 7.58
CA ASP A 28 -29.28 1.97 6.52
C ASP A 28 -30.36 1.95 5.40
N THR A 29 -30.65 3.12 4.82
CA THR A 29 -31.68 3.32 3.80
C THR A 29 -31.43 2.56 2.50
N ASN A 30 -30.28 1.90 2.36
CA ASN A 30 -29.87 1.28 1.13
C ASN A 30 -29.80 -0.25 1.12
N TYR A 31 -30.32 -1.00 2.04
CA TYR A 31 -30.49 -2.46 1.88
C TYR A 31 -30.25 -3.33 3.10
N VAL A 32 -29.50 -2.93 4.10
CA VAL A 32 -29.21 -3.80 5.25
C VAL A 32 -29.18 -2.97 6.51
N SER A 33 -29.79 -3.46 7.53
CA SER A 33 -29.71 -2.96 8.88
C SER A 33 -28.31 -3.11 9.44
N GLY A 34 -27.40 -2.22 9.06
CA GLY A 34 -26.04 -2.27 9.55
C GLY A 34 -25.26 -0.99 9.36
N GLY A 35 -24.26 -0.80 10.16
CA GLY A 35 -23.22 0.22 9.98
C GLY A 35 -21.86 -0.44 9.96
N SER A 36 -20.84 0.28 9.60
CA SER A 36 -19.46 -0.17 9.69
C SER A 36 -18.73 0.54 10.82
N ILE A 37 -17.93 -0.21 11.57
CA ILE A 37 -17.03 0.32 12.58
C ILE A 37 -15.60 -0.10 12.24
N GLU A 38 -14.69 0.87 12.22
CA GLU A 38 -13.27 0.58 12.01
C GLU A 38 -12.62 0.34 13.38
N VAL A 39 -12.01 -0.84 13.53
CA VAL A 39 -11.16 -1.15 14.67
C VAL A 39 -9.72 -0.93 14.27
N LEU A 40 -9.04 -0.04 15.00
CA LEU A 40 -7.63 0.32 14.76
C LEU A 40 -6.72 -0.36 15.79
N ASP A 41 -5.49 -0.66 15.38
CA ASP A 41 -4.43 -1.09 16.29
C ASP A 41 -3.93 0.10 17.11
N GLY A 42 -4.44 0.28 18.32
CA GLY A 42 -3.99 1.31 19.25
C GLY A 42 -4.81 2.59 19.23
N ALA A 43 -4.30 3.63 19.90
CA ALA A 43 -5.01 4.89 20.07
C ALA A 43 -5.10 5.69 18.76
N TYR A 44 -6.24 6.32 18.53
CA TYR A 44 -6.45 7.23 17.41
C TYR A 44 -6.10 8.68 17.83
N PRO A 45 -5.51 9.52 16.93
CA PRO A 45 -5.04 9.22 15.58
C PRO A 45 -3.74 8.40 15.58
N GLN A 46 -3.68 7.40 14.69
CA GLN A 46 -2.52 6.55 14.57
C GLN A 46 -1.62 7.02 13.42
N PHE A 47 -0.45 7.49 13.76
CA PHE A 47 0.60 7.75 12.78
C PHE A 47 1.35 6.44 12.51
N LEU A 48 1.00 5.78 11.42
CA LEU A 48 1.73 4.58 11.02
C LEU A 48 3.16 4.94 10.60
N PRO A 49 4.17 4.22 11.09
CA PRO A 49 5.53 4.44 10.63
C PRO A 49 5.67 4.05 9.15
N SER A 50 6.58 4.71 8.45
CA SER A 50 6.97 4.27 7.11
C SER A 50 7.62 2.89 7.17
N VAL A 51 7.36 2.06 6.16
CA VAL A 51 8.06 0.80 5.96
C VAL A 51 9.38 1.11 5.27
N SER A 52 10.50 0.70 5.89
CA SER A 52 11.82 0.75 5.26
C SER A 52 12.04 -0.53 4.45
N VAL A 53 12.38 -0.38 3.18
CA VAL A 53 12.64 -1.48 2.25
C VAL A 53 14.05 -1.32 1.72
N SER A 54 14.94 -2.24 2.09
CA SER A 54 16.35 -2.27 1.69
C SER A 54 16.79 -3.64 1.17
N ASP A 55 15.90 -4.64 1.24
CA ASP A 55 16.18 -5.98 0.74
C ASP A 55 15.67 -6.09 -0.70
N PHE A 56 16.60 -6.31 -1.61
CA PHE A 56 16.33 -6.35 -3.04
C PHE A 56 16.86 -7.64 -3.66
N THR A 57 16.11 -8.17 -4.59
CA THR A 57 16.48 -9.36 -5.34
C THR A 57 16.70 -9.02 -6.80
N SER A 58 17.66 -9.67 -7.47
CA SER A 58 17.80 -9.57 -8.92
C SER A 58 16.61 -10.22 -9.59
N SER A 59 15.99 -9.53 -10.55
CA SER A 59 14.79 -9.98 -11.25
C SER A 59 15.02 -10.01 -12.76
N GLY A 60 15.30 -11.19 -13.31
CA GLY A 60 15.31 -11.42 -14.75
C GLY A 60 16.58 -11.01 -15.52
N GLY A 61 17.46 -10.19 -14.96
CA GLY A 61 18.71 -9.77 -15.59
C GLY A 61 19.73 -9.23 -14.61
N PRO A 62 21.00 -9.08 -15.01
CA PRO A 62 22.09 -8.68 -14.11
C PRO A 62 22.00 -7.25 -13.58
N LEU A 63 21.15 -6.41 -14.18
CA LEU A 63 20.96 -5.00 -13.79
C LEU A 63 19.52 -4.70 -13.33
N GLN A 64 18.70 -5.74 -13.20
CA GLN A 64 17.29 -5.61 -12.79
C GLN A 64 17.08 -6.07 -11.37
N TYR A 65 16.39 -5.25 -10.61
CA TYR A 65 16.13 -5.48 -9.20
C TYR A 65 14.66 -5.29 -8.86
N THR A 66 14.21 -5.97 -7.84
CA THR A 66 12.87 -5.80 -7.28
C THR A 66 12.87 -5.94 -5.77
N SER A 67 11.98 -5.21 -5.12
CA SER A 67 11.61 -5.50 -3.73
C SER A 67 10.66 -6.69 -3.68
N GLY A 68 10.51 -7.29 -2.52
CA GLY A 68 9.38 -8.18 -2.25
C GLY A 68 8.04 -7.44 -2.34
N ALA A 69 6.96 -8.20 -2.37
CA ALA A 69 5.61 -7.66 -2.27
C ALA A 69 5.36 -7.08 -0.86
N ILE A 70 4.93 -5.82 -0.79
CA ILE A 70 4.69 -5.08 0.44
C ILE A 70 3.19 -4.88 0.58
N PRO A 71 2.55 -5.30 1.71
CA PRO A 71 1.13 -5.09 1.91
C PRO A 71 0.78 -3.60 1.86
N ALA A 72 -0.11 -3.21 0.98
CA ALA A 72 -0.53 -1.82 0.81
C ALA A 72 -1.53 -1.34 1.88
N LYS A 73 -2.19 -2.27 2.58
CA LYS A 73 -3.15 -2.02 3.69
C LYS A 73 -4.16 -0.90 3.37
N PRO A 74 -4.93 -1.03 2.31
CA PRO A 74 -5.78 0.06 1.79
C PRO A 74 -6.83 0.57 2.78
N GLY A 75 -7.25 -0.25 3.76
CA GLY A 75 -8.18 0.15 4.80
C GLY A 75 -7.64 1.14 5.83
N ARG A 76 -6.33 1.40 5.85
CA ARG A 76 -5.71 2.23 6.87
C ARG A 76 -5.50 3.70 6.48
N ASN A 77 -5.65 4.07 5.22
CA ASN A 77 -5.42 5.43 4.76
C ASN A 77 -6.71 6.24 4.50
N ASN A 78 -7.73 6.02 5.28
CA ASN A 78 -9.00 6.75 5.26
C ASN A 78 -9.68 6.79 3.88
N ASN A 79 -9.62 5.72 3.11
CA ASN A 79 -10.17 5.60 1.75
C ASN A 79 -9.66 6.66 0.75
N LYS A 80 -8.69 7.49 1.12
CA LYS A 80 -8.05 8.41 0.19
C LYS A 80 -7.05 7.73 -0.72
N ALA A 81 -6.68 6.49 -0.37
CA ALA A 81 -5.77 5.65 -1.16
C ALA A 81 -4.46 6.35 -1.54
N LEU A 82 -4.01 7.31 -0.72
CA LEU A 82 -2.74 8.01 -0.92
C LEU A 82 -1.59 7.18 -0.38
N HIS A 83 -0.59 6.99 -1.20
CA HIS A 83 0.68 6.37 -0.86
C HIS A 83 1.82 7.36 -1.09
N THR A 84 2.81 7.37 -0.22
CA THR A 84 4.00 8.20 -0.35
C THR A 84 5.24 7.34 -0.33
N LEU A 85 6.14 7.57 -1.26
CA LEU A 85 7.38 6.84 -1.45
C LEU A 85 8.57 7.79 -1.40
N GLY A 86 9.50 7.60 -0.45
CA GLY A 86 10.80 8.24 -0.45
C GLY A 86 11.84 7.31 -1.07
N VAL A 87 12.52 7.75 -2.11
CA VAL A 87 13.56 7.00 -2.84
C VAL A 87 14.92 7.56 -2.48
N TYR A 88 15.79 6.74 -1.89
CA TYR A 88 17.15 7.09 -1.49
C TYR A 88 18.14 6.56 -2.51
N THR A 89 18.77 7.44 -3.26
CA THR A 89 19.70 7.09 -4.32
C THR A 89 21.13 7.49 -4.00
N LYS A 90 22.09 6.75 -4.57
CA LYS A 90 23.52 7.04 -4.49
C LYS A 90 24.16 6.78 -5.84
N HIS A 91 24.49 7.86 -6.57
CA HIS A 91 25.03 7.84 -7.93
C HIS A 91 24.20 6.99 -8.92
N PHE A 92 22.90 6.85 -8.65
CA PHE A 92 22.02 5.98 -9.39
C PHE A 92 21.65 6.58 -10.76
N SER A 93 21.85 5.77 -11.83
CA SER A 93 21.27 6.01 -13.15
C SER A 93 20.48 4.79 -13.57
N GLY A 94 19.26 5.02 -14.01
CA GLY A 94 18.37 3.93 -14.35
C GLY A 94 16.90 4.33 -14.33
N ALA A 95 16.03 3.33 -14.36
CA ALA A 95 14.59 3.51 -14.44
C ALA A 95 13.87 2.78 -13.29
N LEU A 96 13.07 3.52 -12.52
CA LEU A 96 12.26 2.99 -11.42
C LEU A 96 10.81 2.85 -11.85
N ARG A 97 10.21 1.71 -11.50
CA ARG A 97 8.79 1.42 -11.63
C ARG A 97 8.19 1.12 -10.27
N VAL A 98 7.12 1.77 -9.93
CA VAL A 98 6.26 1.38 -8.83
C VAL A 98 5.17 0.49 -9.39
N GLN A 99 4.98 -0.67 -8.80
CA GLN A 99 4.03 -1.68 -9.28
C GLN A 99 3.04 -2.03 -8.17
N GLY A 100 1.80 -2.26 -8.56
CA GLY A 100 0.73 -2.68 -7.68
C GLY A 100 0.03 -3.92 -8.18
N THR A 101 -0.68 -4.58 -7.27
CA THR A 101 -1.57 -5.70 -7.58
C THR A 101 -2.80 -5.69 -6.71
N MET A 102 -3.90 -6.18 -7.26
CA MET A 102 -5.15 -6.42 -6.53
C MET A 102 -5.31 -7.88 -6.09
N SER A 103 -4.34 -8.74 -6.46
CA SER A 103 -4.34 -10.16 -6.06
C SER A 103 -3.97 -10.29 -4.58
N ALA A 104 -4.73 -11.12 -3.85
CA ALA A 104 -4.42 -11.47 -2.46
C ALA A 104 -3.23 -12.43 -2.33
N THR A 105 -2.96 -13.20 -3.41
CA THR A 105 -1.82 -14.14 -3.52
C THR A 105 -1.11 -13.87 -4.84
N PRO A 106 -0.29 -12.79 -4.92
CA PRO A 106 0.23 -12.33 -6.19
C PRO A 106 1.33 -13.21 -6.75
N ALA A 107 1.23 -13.54 -8.03
CA ALA A 107 2.33 -13.98 -8.87
C ALA A 107 2.99 -12.76 -9.57
N ASP A 108 4.17 -12.94 -10.15
CA ASP A 108 4.88 -11.83 -10.83
C ASP A 108 4.06 -11.18 -11.95
N ALA A 109 3.28 -11.96 -12.68
CA ALA A 109 2.42 -11.49 -13.76
C ALA A 109 1.21 -10.66 -13.30
N ASP A 110 0.88 -10.69 -12.01
CA ASP A 110 -0.25 -9.95 -11.46
C ASP A 110 0.09 -8.47 -11.17
N PHE A 111 1.37 -8.11 -11.25
CA PHE A 111 1.81 -6.74 -10.99
C PHE A 111 1.75 -5.87 -12.24
N PHE A 112 1.16 -4.71 -12.11
CA PHE A 112 1.10 -3.68 -13.16
C PHE A 112 1.76 -2.38 -12.69
N ASN A 113 2.26 -1.59 -13.64
CA ASN A 113 2.90 -0.32 -13.32
C ASN A 113 1.87 0.72 -12.86
N ILE A 114 2.21 1.43 -11.80
CA ILE A 114 1.44 2.56 -11.26
C ILE A 114 2.07 3.85 -11.78
N THR A 115 1.26 4.78 -12.23
CA THR A 115 1.69 6.14 -12.56
C THR A 115 1.80 6.93 -11.27
N LEU A 116 2.96 7.54 -11.03
CA LEU A 116 3.20 8.44 -9.92
C LEU A 116 2.64 9.83 -10.23
N ASP A 117 2.24 10.55 -9.20
CA ASP A 117 1.64 11.88 -9.37
C ASP A 117 2.68 12.86 -9.94
N GLY A 118 2.34 13.46 -11.11
CA GLY A 118 3.22 14.39 -11.81
C GLY A 118 4.40 13.76 -12.59
N GLU A 119 4.52 12.43 -12.64
CA GLU A 119 5.65 11.75 -13.26
C GLU A 119 5.25 10.80 -14.39
N SER A 120 6.18 10.56 -15.29
CA SER A 120 6.07 9.48 -16.26
C SER A 120 6.42 8.14 -15.61
N SER A 121 5.87 7.03 -16.11
CA SER A 121 6.28 5.68 -15.69
C SER A 121 6.99 4.99 -16.86
N PRO A 122 8.25 4.52 -16.69
CA PRO A 122 9.09 4.58 -15.49
C PRO A 122 9.64 5.98 -15.19
N VAL A 123 9.99 6.22 -13.92
CA VAL A 123 10.77 7.40 -13.51
C VAL A 123 12.23 7.15 -13.81
N THR A 124 12.88 8.08 -14.49
CA THR A 124 14.30 7.97 -14.88
C THR A 124 15.19 8.82 -14.00
N PHE A 125 16.36 8.27 -13.65
CA PHE A 125 17.39 8.94 -12.87
C PHE A 125 18.69 9.01 -13.66
N SER A 126 19.44 10.10 -13.48
CA SER A 126 20.76 10.30 -14.09
C SER A 126 21.75 10.71 -13.00
N SER A 127 22.66 9.82 -12.63
CA SER A 127 23.69 10.01 -11.59
C SER A 127 23.15 10.63 -10.29
N SER A 128 21.96 10.23 -9.89
CA SER A 128 21.24 10.80 -8.76
C SER A 128 21.85 10.39 -7.43
N THR A 129 22.11 11.38 -6.55
CA THR A 129 22.51 11.16 -5.16
C THR A 129 21.65 12.08 -4.30
N THR A 130 20.42 11.65 -4.04
CA THR A 130 19.42 12.46 -3.32
C THR A 130 18.35 11.58 -2.69
N VAL A 131 17.47 12.21 -1.95
CA VAL A 131 16.20 11.65 -1.53
C VAL A 131 15.10 12.36 -2.30
N THR A 132 14.33 11.60 -3.05
CA THR A 132 13.18 12.12 -3.82
C THR A 132 11.91 11.48 -3.32
N ASP A 133 10.86 12.26 -3.15
CA ASP A 133 9.55 11.76 -2.75
C ASP A 133 8.59 11.71 -3.93
N TYR A 134 7.71 10.72 -3.91
CA TYR A 134 6.65 10.51 -4.89
C TYR A 134 5.36 10.16 -4.20
N ASN A 135 4.27 10.64 -4.75
CA ASN A 135 2.93 10.27 -4.33
C ASN A 135 2.23 9.47 -5.44
N PHE A 136 1.37 8.55 -5.04
CA PHE A 136 0.48 7.85 -5.95
C PHE A 136 -0.80 7.44 -5.23
N TYR A 137 -1.83 7.12 -6.02
CA TYR A 137 -3.16 6.79 -5.52
C TYR A 137 -3.60 5.43 -6.04
N GLY A 138 -4.37 4.74 -5.26
CA GLY A 138 -5.01 3.49 -5.66
C GLY A 138 -5.17 2.51 -4.51
N VAL A 139 -6.17 1.64 -4.64
CA VAL A 139 -6.45 0.59 -3.67
C VAL A 139 -5.80 -0.70 -4.16
N PHE A 140 -4.70 -1.10 -3.53
CA PHE A 140 -3.92 -2.29 -3.87
C PHE A 140 -3.87 -3.25 -2.69
N HIS A 141 -3.75 -4.55 -2.94
CA HIS A 141 -3.39 -5.52 -1.90
C HIS A 141 -1.90 -5.43 -1.58
N TYR A 142 -1.08 -5.38 -2.62
CA TYR A 142 0.37 -5.25 -2.48
C TYR A 142 0.92 -4.23 -3.47
N VAL A 143 2.03 -3.61 -3.07
CA VAL A 143 2.90 -2.82 -3.95
C VAL A 143 4.31 -3.41 -3.93
N ARG A 144 5.07 -3.18 -5.00
CA ARG A 144 6.51 -3.46 -5.06
C ARG A 144 7.23 -2.40 -5.88
N PHE A 145 8.54 -2.32 -5.68
CA PHE A 145 9.41 -1.41 -6.40
C PHE A 145 10.34 -2.23 -7.29
N SER A 146 10.39 -1.91 -8.58
CA SER A 146 11.23 -2.57 -9.55
C SER A 146 12.04 -1.54 -10.32
N TRP A 147 13.34 -1.79 -10.52
CA TRP A 147 14.17 -0.86 -11.27
C TRP A 147 15.24 -1.56 -12.07
N ASP A 148 15.70 -0.86 -13.09
CA ASP A 148 16.80 -1.27 -13.95
C ASP A 148 17.93 -0.25 -13.79
N ASN A 149 19.17 -0.71 -13.56
CA ASN A 149 20.34 0.16 -13.65
C ASN A 149 20.74 0.32 -15.13
N ASP A 150 21.21 1.51 -15.48
CA ASP A 150 21.84 1.72 -16.79
C ASP A 150 23.15 0.91 -16.90
N THR A 151 23.46 0.47 -18.11
CA THR A 151 24.69 -0.27 -18.37
C THR A 151 25.92 0.53 -17.96
N GLY A 152 26.78 -0.08 -17.16
CA GLY A 152 28.00 0.55 -16.64
C GLY A 152 27.78 1.45 -15.42
N ASN A 153 26.54 1.65 -14.96
CA ASN A 153 26.27 2.37 -13.73
C ASN A 153 26.57 1.50 -12.51
N THR A 154 27.36 2.03 -11.57
CA THR A 154 27.69 1.39 -10.28
C THR A 154 26.90 1.97 -9.12
N GLY A 155 26.04 2.96 -9.38
CA GLY A 155 25.16 3.55 -8.38
C GLY A 155 24.03 2.61 -7.98
N VAL A 156 23.42 2.93 -6.85
CA VAL A 156 22.41 2.07 -6.23
C VAL A 156 21.23 2.87 -5.72
N ILE A 157 20.11 2.20 -5.57
CA ILE A 157 19.03 2.63 -4.68
C ILE A 157 19.31 1.99 -3.31
N ASP A 158 19.60 2.82 -2.30
CA ASP A 158 19.95 2.34 -0.97
C ASP A 158 18.73 1.76 -0.26
N LYS A 159 17.62 2.46 -0.33
CA LYS A 159 16.36 2.04 0.30
C LYS A 159 15.18 2.84 -0.23
N PHE A 160 14.01 2.32 0.03
CA PHE A 160 12.75 3.04 -0.04
C PHE A 160 12.17 3.25 1.35
N LEU A 161 11.57 4.40 1.59
CA LEU A 161 10.65 4.59 2.71
C LEU A 161 9.23 4.69 2.13
N TYR A 162 8.41 3.71 2.44
CA TYR A 162 7.06 3.62 1.93
C TYR A 162 6.04 3.87 3.05
N ARG A 163 5.14 4.82 2.81
CA ARG A 163 4.03 5.15 3.69
C ARG A 163 2.70 4.86 2.98
N ARG A 164 1.83 4.17 3.69
CA ARG A 164 0.50 3.74 3.26
C ARG A 164 -0.56 4.22 4.24
#